data_0dda1abbe87216447d141789dfe82184
#
_entry.id   0dda1abbe87216447d141789dfe82184
#
_cell.length_a   1.000
_cell.length_b   1.000
_cell.length_c   1.000
_cell.angle_alpha   90.00
_cell.angle_beta   90.00
_cell.angle_gamma   90.00
#
_symmetry.space_group_name_H-M   'P 1'
#
loop_
_entity.id
_entity.type
_entity.pdbx_description
1 polymer ?
#
loop_
_entity_poly.entity_id
_entity_poly.type
_entity_poly.pdbx_seq_one_letter_code
_entity_poly.pdbx_strand_id
1 'polypeptide(L)'
;YEPYCYYKILDSQGNTLIEKEPEKTKSTALSENTSWVMNKLLQTVMTEGTGTTYKLSGIECFGKTGTTNDNKDRWFIGGTPDYVAGVWYGYDNPKEVFYNLSPNPSGTILNTVMKEVYAKLDEKNKKYTKKFPESDGIVRKSYCRSCGKLRSGTGAYGWYDVDNLPGNCTGNHSDGSYYYNSGGSSSSETTSASNGNNSSTTKSSADKTTQPQTQAPQTEAP
;
A
#
# COMPACT_ATOMS: atom_id res chain seq x y z
N TYR A 1 -19.67 -1.84 -0.35
CA TYR A 1 -20.58 -2.33 0.68
C TYR A 1 -20.51 -1.43 1.91
N GLU A 2 -21.62 -1.15 2.54
CA GLU A 2 -21.67 -0.49 3.83
C GLU A 2 -21.15 -1.46 4.90
N PRO A 3 -20.16 -1.06 5.74
CA PRO A 3 -19.65 -1.93 6.80
C PRO A 3 -20.69 -2.16 7.89
N TYR A 4 -20.74 -3.37 8.43
CA TYR A 4 -21.61 -3.75 9.54
C TYR A 4 -20.92 -4.81 10.41
N CYS A 5 -21.27 -4.84 11.72
CA CYS A 5 -20.68 -5.76 12.68
C CYS A 5 -21.53 -7.01 12.94
N TYR A 6 -22.71 -7.12 12.34
CA TYR A 6 -23.56 -8.32 12.41
C TYR A 6 -24.26 -8.55 11.06
N TYR A 7 -24.45 -9.77 10.67
CA TYR A 7 -25.23 -10.12 9.48
C TYR A 7 -26.63 -10.63 9.85
N LYS A 8 -26.79 -11.21 11.07
CA LYS A 8 -28.06 -11.77 11.52
C LYS A 8 -28.18 -11.68 13.02
N ILE A 9 -29.38 -11.31 13.51
CA ILE A 9 -29.76 -11.34 14.92
C ILE A 9 -30.97 -12.25 15.07
N LEU A 10 -30.89 -13.19 15.98
CA LEU A 10 -31.96 -14.13 16.31
C LEU A 10 -32.49 -13.83 17.72
N ASP A 11 -33.76 -14.16 17.96
CA ASP A 11 -34.33 -14.22 19.32
C ASP A 11 -33.90 -15.50 20.04
N SER A 12 -34.34 -15.65 21.30
CA SER A 12 -34.06 -16.83 22.12
C SER A 12 -34.72 -18.12 21.60
N GLN A 13 -35.68 -18.04 20.68
CA GLN A 13 -36.37 -19.11 20.05
C GLN A 13 -35.81 -19.46 18.67
N GLY A 14 -34.79 -18.72 18.19
CA GLY A 14 -34.14 -18.93 16.90
C GLY A 14 -34.82 -18.23 15.72
N ASN A 15 -35.84 -17.38 15.97
CA ASN A 15 -36.43 -16.58 14.91
C ASN A 15 -35.54 -15.41 14.52
N THR A 16 -35.51 -15.07 13.24
CA THR A 16 -34.71 -13.95 12.74
C THR A 16 -35.38 -12.63 13.07
N LEU A 17 -34.71 -11.80 13.89
CA LEU A 17 -35.12 -10.43 14.18
C LEU A 17 -34.62 -9.44 13.15
N ILE A 18 -33.36 -9.58 12.75
CA ILE A 18 -32.73 -8.73 11.76
C ILE A 18 -31.81 -9.59 10.88
N GLU A 19 -31.87 -9.36 9.58
CA GLU A 19 -30.95 -9.96 8.60
C GLU A 19 -30.48 -8.87 7.61
N LYS A 20 -29.16 -8.78 7.43
CA LYS A 20 -28.54 -7.85 6.48
C LYS A 20 -28.40 -8.53 5.12
N GLU A 21 -28.78 -7.82 4.08
CA GLU A 21 -28.57 -8.25 2.70
C GLU A 21 -27.41 -7.43 2.10
N PRO A 22 -26.17 -7.92 2.09
CA PRO A 22 -25.00 -7.15 1.66
C PRO A 22 -25.14 -6.54 0.26
N GLU A 23 -25.74 -7.27 -0.67
CA GLU A 23 -25.91 -6.79 -2.04
C GLU A 23 -26.74 -5.50 -2.17
N LYS A 24 -27.65 -5.24 -1.21
CA LYS A 24 -28.46 -4.02 -1.19
C LYS A 24 -27.68 -2.78 -0.72
N THR A 25 -26.52 -2.98 -0.11
CA THR A 25 -25.65 -1.90 0.40
C THR A 25 -24.44 -1.62 -0.50
N LYS A 26 -24.39 -2.26 -1.68
CA LYS A 26 -23.29 -2.11 -2.63
C LYS A 26 -23.36 -0.75 -3.33
N SER A 27 -22.26 -0.02 -3.27
CA SER A 27 -22.07 1.24 -4.01
C SER A 27 -20.69 1.25 -4.68
N THR A 28 -20.58 1.98 -5.79
CA THR A 28 -19.30 2.18 -6.47
C THR A 28 -18.53 3.30 -5.76
N ALA A 29 -17.40 2.96 -5.14
CA ALA A 29 -16.55 3.92 -4.44
C ALA A 29 -15.44 4.51 -5.34
N LEU A 30 -14.94 3.74 -6.29
CA LEU A 30 -13.88 4.13 -7.22
C LEU A 30 -14.29 3.77 -8.65
N SER A 31 -13.83 4.56 -9.62
CA SER A 31 -13.98 4.16 -11.03
C SER A 31 -13.12 2.92 -11.32
N GLU A 32 -13.44 2.21 -12.38
CA GLU A 32 -12.72 1.03 -12.83
C GLU A 32 -11.24 1.35 -13.11
N ASN A 33 -10.98 2.45 -13.85
CA ASN A 33 -9.62 2.92 -14.15
C ASN A 33 -8.82 3.24 -12.88
N THR A 34 -9.44 3.94 -11.91
CA THR A 34 -8.79 4.25 -10.63
C THR A 34 -8.46 2.98 -9.84
N SER A 35 -9.39 2.04 -9.79
CA SER A 35 -9.19 0.75 -9.13
C SER A 35 -8.09 -0.06 -9.78
N TRP A 36 -8.03 -0.06 -11.11
CA TRP A 36 -7.00 -0.74 -11.89
C TRP A 36 -5.61 -0.17 -11.59
N VAL A 37 -5.45 1.17 -11.66
CA VAL A 37 -4.17 1.84 -11.35
C VAL A 37 -3.74 1.56 -9.92
N MET A 38 -4.66 1.65 -8.95
CA MET A 38 -4.36 1.33 -7.54
C MET A 38 -3.91 -0.13 -7.39
N ASN A 39 -4.58 -1.06 -8.06
CA ASN A 39 -4.18 -2.47 -8.05
C ASN A 39 -2.76 -2.66 -8.60
N LYS A 40 -2.42 -2.03 -9.74
CA LYS A 40 -1.05 -2.09 -10.29
C LYS A 40 -0.02 -1.51 -9.32
N LEU A 41 -0.31 -0.39 -8.65
CA LEU A 41 0.57 0.17 -7.61
C LEU A 41 0.76 -0.80 -6.44
N LEU A 42 -0.29 -1.46 -5.99
CA LEU A 42 -0.21 -2.44 -4.91
C LEU A 42 0.49 -3.74 -5.33
N GLN A 43 0.43 -4.10 -6.61
CA GLN A 43 1.23 -5.21 -7.16
C GLN A 43 2.73 -4.93 -7.11
N THR A 44 3.18 -3.66 -7.23
CA THR A 44 4.62 -3.33 -7.10
C THR A 44 5.15 -3.62 -5.69
N VAL A 45 4.32 -3.55 -4.67
CA VAL A 45 4.69 -3.96 -3.30
C VAL A 45 5.06 -5.44 -3.25
N MET A 46 4.39 -6.26 -4.06
CA MET A 46 4.62 -7.72 -4.14
C MET A 46 5.78 -8.09 -5.06
N THR A 47 6.13 -7.23 -6.01
CA THR A 47 7.21 -7.51 -6.99
C THR A 47 8.54 -6.88 -6.60
N GLU A 48 8.53 -5.69 -6.02
CA GLU A 48 9.71 -4.86 -5.78
C GLU A 48 9.79 -4.31 -4.34
N GLY A 49 8.69 -4.41 -3.56
CA GLY A 49 8.57 -3.83 -2.23
C GLY A 49 8.61 -4.84 -1.09
N THR A 50 8.03 -4.43 0.03
CA THR A 50 8.01 -5.18 1.31
C THR A 50 7.20 -6.48 1.27
N GLY A 51 6.44 -6.71 0.21
CA GLY A 51 5.61 -7.90 0.01
C GLY A 51 6.24 -9.01 -0.83
N THR A 52 7.46 -8.84 -1.33
CA THR A 52 8.11 -9.79 -2.26
C THR A 52 8.16 -11.22 -1.75
N THR A 53 8.32 -11.41 -0.44
CA THR A 53 8.36 -12.72 0.22
C THR A 53 7.01 -13.42 0.26
N TYR A 54 5.90 -12.69 0.10
CA TYR A 54 4.53 -13.20 0.29
C TYR A 54 3.77 -13.46 -1.01
N LYS A 55 4.41 -13.28 -2.15
CA LYS A 55 3.80 -13.56 -3.46
C LYS A 55 3.50 -15.04 -3.68
N LEU A 56 2.46 -15.33 -4.42
CA LEU A 56 2.12 -16.67 -4.89
C LEU A 56 2.80 -16.95 -6.24
N SER A 57 3.20 -18.18 -6.45
CA SER A 57 3.77 -18.60 -7.74
C SER A 57 2.67 -18.72 -8.79
N GLY A 58 2.83 -18.03 -9.92
CA GLY A 58 1.93 -18.12 -11.07
C GLY A 58 0.56 -17.45 -10.89
N ILE A 59 0.35 -16.70 -9.80
CA ILE A 59 -0.88 -15.94 -9.53
C ILE A 59 -0.50 -14.51 -9.21
N GLU A 60 -1.11 -13.55 -9.89
CA GLU A 60 -0.91 -12.13 -9.59
C GLU A 60 -1.48 -11.79 -8.20
N CYS A 61 -0.70 -11.03 -7.44
CA CYS A 61 -1.06 -10.65 -6.08
C CYS A 61 -0.84 -9.16 -5.88
N PHE A 62 -1.69 -8.55 -5.10
CA PHE A 62 -1.46 -7.21 -4.55
C PHE A 62 -1.36 -7.29 -3.02
N GLY A 63 -0.76 -6.29 -2.40
CA GLY A 63 -0.72 -6.25 -0.93
C GLY A 63 -0.07 -5.01 -0.38
N LYS A 64 -0.27 -4.80 0.92
CA LYS A 64 0.35 -3.70 1.68
C LYS A 64 0.57 -4.13 3.13
N THR A 65 1.76 -3.85 3.61
CA THR A 65 2.09 -3.96 5.04
C THR A 65 1.54 -2.77 5.80
N GLY A 66 1.13 -2.96 7.04
CA GLY A 66 0.83 -1.92 8.01
C GLY A 66 1.63 -2.14 9.29
N THR A 67 2.14 -1.05 9.86
CA THR A 67 2.82 -1.04 11.14
C THR A 67 2.41 0.22 11.85
N THR A 68 1.86 0.10 13.07
CA THR A 68 1.53 1.27 13.87
C THR A 68 2.79 1.89 14.48
N ASN A 69 2.69 3.15 14.89
CA ASN A 69 3.72 3.79 15.71
C ASN A 69 3.99 2.92 16.95
N ASP A 70 5.21 2.94 17.47
CA ASP A 70 5.64 2.10 18.58
C ASP A 70 5.57 0.58 18.32
N ASN A 71 5.41 0.15 17.07
CA ASN A 71 5.38 -1.27 16.67
C ASN A 71 4.37 -2.13 17.45
N LYS A 72 3.20 -1.58 17.80
CA LYS A 72 2.17 -2.32 18.56
C LYS A 72 1.37 -3.28 17.71
N ASP A 73 1.24 -2.96 16.41
CA ASP A 73 0.48 -3.77 15.46
C ASP A 73 1.25 -4.02 14.17
N ARG A 74 1.08 -5.21 13.66
CA ARG A 74 1.55 -5.63 12.34
C ARG A 74 0.36 -6.07 11.51
N TRP A 75 0.18 -5.43 10.37
CA TRP A 75 -0.85 -5.76 9.42
C TRP A 75 -0.26 -6.23 8.11
N PHE A 76 -0.97 -7.09 7.44
CA PHE A 76 -0.82 -7.31 6.02
C PHE A 76 -2.20 -7.50 5.42
N ILE A 77 -2.55 -6.65 4.45
CA ILE A 77 -3.76 -6.78 3.65
C ILE A 77 -3.32 -7.03 2.22
N GLY A 78 -3.89 -8.05 1.59
CA GLY A 78 -3.55 -8.40 0.23
C GLY A 78 -4.57 -9.31 -0.40
N GLY A 79 -4.37 -9.60 -1.66
CA GLY A 79 -5.30 -10.44 -2.40
C GLY A 79 -4.77 -10.89 -3.74
N THR A 80 -5.61 -11.65 -4.39
CA THR A 80 -5.50 -12.20 -5.73
C THR A 80 -6.71 -11.75 -6.54
N PRO A 81 -6.87 -12.12 -7.82
CA PRO A 81 -8.09 -11.78 -8.55
C PRO A 81 -9.39 -12.27 -7.91
N ASP A 82 -9.34 -13.40 -7.18
CA ASP A 82 -10.54 -14.03 -6.64
C ASP A 82 -10.75 -13.79 -5.13
N TYR A 83 -9.69 -13.45 -4.38
CA TYR A 83 -9.74 -13.38 -2.91
C TYR A 83 -9.01 -12.17 -2.37
N VAL A 84 -9.57 -11.57 -1.33
CA VAL A 84 -8.95 -10.54 -0.50
C VAL A 84 -8.92 -11.02 0.93
N ALA A 85 -7.80 -10.81 1.61
CA ALA A 85 -7.67 -11.15 3.02
C ALA A 85 -6.81 -10.12 3.76
N GLY A 86 -7.05 -10.03 5.06
CA GLY A 86 -6.25 -9.22 5.97
C GLY A 86 -5.84 -10.04 7.17
N VAL A 87 -4.61 -9.86 7.63
CA VAL A 87 -4.08 -10.47 8.85
C VAL A 87 -3.56 -9.37 9.75
N TRP A 88 -4.03 -9.40 10.99
CA TRP A 88 -3.52 -8.59 12.08
C TRP A 88 -2.69 -9.46 13.03
N TYR A 89 -1.60 -8.92 13.50
CA TYR A 89 -0.73 -9.51 14.51
C TYR A 89 -0.41 -8.45 15.55
N GLY A 90 -0.83 -8.68 16.79
CA GLY A 90 -0.73 -7.73 17.88
C GLY A 90 -1.27 -8.31 19.19
N TYR A 91 -1.52 -7.44 20.16
CA TYR A 91 -2.10 -7.78 21.46
C TYR A 91 -3.39 -6.99 21.70
N ASP A 92 -4.39 -7.61 22.30
CA ASP A 92 -5.65 -6.93 22.68
C ASP A 92 -5.40 -5.71 23.57
N ASN A 93 -4.49 -5.84 24.54
CA ASN A 93 -3.93 -4.71 25.28
C ASN A 93 -2.68 -4.23 24.53
N PRO A 94 -2.70 -3.07 23.86
CA PRO A 94 -1.63 -2.64 22.97
C PRO A 94 -0.28 -2.57 23.69
N LYS A 95 0.66 -3.40 23.28
CA LYS A 95 2.05 -3.38 23.69
C LYS A 95 2.93 -3.66 22.49
N GLU A 96 4.19 -3.27 22.57
CA GLU A 96 5.13 -3.49 21.49
C GLU A 96 5.24 -4.97 21.11
N VAL A 97 5.03 -5.28 19.82
CA VAL A 97 5.41 -6.55 19.23
C VAL A 97 6.88 -6.45 18.78
N PHE A 98 7.63 -7.52 18.87
CA PHE A 98 9.07 -7.52 18.62
C PHE A 98 9.49 -6.66 17.43
N TYR A 99 10.43 -5.75 17.68
CA TYR A 99 10.88 -4.73 16.73
C TYR A 99 11.43 -5.33 15.41
N ASN A 100 12.11 -6.46 15.47
CA ASN A 100 12.83 -7.08 14.35
C ASN A 100 12.13 -8.30 13.75
N LEU A 101 10.79 -8.35 13.70
CA LEU A 101 10.08 -9.42 13.01
C LEU A 101 10.21 -9.24 11.48
N SER A 102 11.22 -9.89 10.92
CA SER A 102 11.39 -10.01 9.47
C SER A 102 11.51 -11.50 9.12
N PRO A 103 10.67 -12.00 8.21
CA PRO A 103 9.57 -11.32 7.51
C PRO A 103 8.38 -10.97 8.43
N ASN A 104 7.52 -10.02 8.00
CA ASN A 104 6.32 -9.64 8.75
C ASN A 104 5.40 -10.87 8.95
N PRO A 105 5.07 -11.26 10.20
CA PRO A 105 4.29 -12.46 10.48
C PRO A 105 2.91 -12.44 9.84
N SER A 106 2.26 -11.29 9.76
CA SER A 106 0.95 -11.16 9.11
C SER A 106 1.01 -11.50 7.62
N GLY A 107 2.07 -11.08 6.91
CA GLY A 107 2.29 -11.44 5.53
C GLY A 107 2.58 -12.93 5.35
N THR A 108 3.36 -13.52 6.26
CA THR A 108 3.67 -14.96 6.26
C THR A 108 2.41 -15.81 6.47
N ILE A 109 1.58 -15.44 7.44
CA ILE A 109 0.30 -16.13 7.70
C ILE A 109 -0.62 -16.03 6.49
N LEU A 110 -0.81 -14.82 5.93
CA LEU A 110 -1.64 -14.62 4.75
C LEU A 110 -1.17 -15.46 3.57
N ASN A 111 0.14 -15.46 3.29
CA ASN A 111 0.73 -16.25 2.21
C ASN A 111 0.49 -17.75 2.40
N THR A 112 0.65 -18.27 3.63
CA THR A 112 0.40 -19.66 3.96
C THR A 112 -1.06 -20.04 3.72
N VAL A 113 -2.00 -19.24 4.24
CA VAL A 113 -3.44 -19.45 4.06
C VAL A 113 -3.81 -19.44 2.58
N MET A 114 -3.32 -18.47 1.82
CA MET A 114 -3.62 -18.39 0.38
C MET A 114 -3.06 -19.56 -0.40
N LYS A 115 -1.85 -20.05 -0.08
CA LYS A 115 -1.30 -21.25 -0.69
C LYS A 115 -2.21 -22.46 -0.45
N GLU A 116 -2.69 -22.64 0.76
CA GLU A 116 -3.61 -23.74 1.10
C GLU A 116 -4.96 -23.62 0.37
N VAL A 117 -5.49 -22.39 0.27
CA VAL A 117 -6.74 -22.15 -0.49
C VAL A 117 -6.57 -22.58 -1.94
N TYR A 118 -5.50 -22.15 -2.62
CA TYR A 118 -5.27 -22.50 -4.02
C TYR A 118 -4.93 -23.99 -4.20
N ALA A 119 -4.18 -24.59 -3.30
CA ALA A 119 -3.93 -26.04 -3.31
C ALA A 119 -5.24 -26.84 -3.24
N LYS A 120 -6.17 -26.43 -2.37
CA LYS A 120 -7.50 -27.09 -2.26
C LYS A 120 -8.38 -26.83 -3.49
N LEU A 121 -8.24 -25.70 -4.17
CA LEU A 121 -8.93 -25.46 -5.43
C LEU A 121 -8.41 -26.40 -6.53
N ASP A 122 -7.09 -26.56 -6.62
CA ASP A 122 -6.44 -27.48 -7.57
C ASP A 122 -6.86 -28.94 -7.30
N GLU A 123 -6.81 -29.40 -6.04
CA GLU A 123 -7.28 -30.74 -5.64
C GLU A 123 -8.72 -31.00 -6.05
N LYS A 124 -9.58 -29.99 -5.99
CA LYS A 124 -11.00 -30.09 -6.36
C LYS A 124 -11.26 -29.78 -7.83
N ASN A 125 -10.24 -29.59 -8.66
CA ASN A 125 -10.35 -29.16 -10.05
C ASN A 125 -11.24 -27.91 -10.23
N LYS A 126 -11.20 -26.97 -9.29
CA LYS A 126 -11.94 -25.71 -9.39
C LYS A 126 -11.15 -24.71 -10.19
N LYS A 127 -11.82 -24.04 -11.14
CA LYS A 127 -11.22 -22.95 -11.90
C LYS A 127 -11.07 -21.71 -11.02
N TYR A 128 -9.97 -21.00 -11.21
CA TYR A 128 -9.69 -19.71 -10.58
C TYR A 128 -8.92 -18.79 -11.52
N THR A 129 -8.95 -17.49 -11.22
CA THR A 129 -8.32 -16.46 -12.04
C THR A 129 -6.88 -16.24 -11.60
N LYS A 130 -5.95 -16.27 -12.55
CA LYS A 130 -4.51 -16.10 -12.26
C LYS A 130 -4.00 -14.67 -12.44
N LYS A 131 -4.69 -13.86 -13.23
CA LYS A 131 -4.30 -12.48 -13.55
C LYS A 131 -5.47 -11.53 -13.31
N PHE A 132 -5.16 -10.33 -12.89
CA PHE A 132 -6.15 -9.26 -12.85
C PHE A 132 -6.57 -8.88 -14.27
N PRO A 133 -7.82 -8.42 -14.47
CA PRO A 133 -8.26 -7.96 -15.77
C PRO A 133 -7.42 -6.77 -16.24
N GLU A 134 -7.19 -6.67 -17.52
CA GLU A 134 -6.61 -5.46 -18.14
C GLU A 134 -7.69 -4.39 -18.29
N SER A 135 -7.28 -3.12 -18.40
CA SER A 135 -8.18 -2.00 -18.65
C SER A 135 -7.83 -1.34 -19.98
N ASP A 136 -8.82 -1.20 -20.85
CA ASP A 136 -8.68 -0.47 -22.11
C ASP A 136 -8.63 1.05 -21.89
N GLY A 137 -9.10 1.53 -20.73
CA GLY A 137 -9.06 2.94 -20.33
C GLY A 137 -7.71 3.42 -19.79
N ILE A 138 -6.70 2.53 -19.67
CA ILE A 138 -5.40 2.87 -19.09
C ILE A 138 -4.26 2.59 -20.07
N VAL A 139 -3.35 3.56 -20.20
CA VAL A 139 -2.15 3.42 -21.03
C VAL A 139 -0.89 3.64 -20.21
N ARG A 140 0.17 2.93 -20.60
CA ARG A 140 1.51 3.13 -20.04
C ARG A 140 2.27 4.14 -20.90
N LYS A 141 2.69 5.24 -20.29
CA LYS A 141 3.44 6.32 -20.95
C LYS A 141 4.72 6.66 -20.19
N SER A 142 5.73 7.06 -20.95
CA SER A 142 6.98 7.59 -20.40
C SER A 142 6.77 9.04 -19.95
N TYR A 143 7.38 9.43 -18.82
CA TYR A 143 7.24 10.76 -18.26
C TYR A 143 8.57 11.37 -17.82
N CYS A 144 8.60 12.69 -17.73
CA CYS A 144 9.72 13.46 -17.18
C CYS A 144 9.70 13.39 -15.64
N ARG A 145 10.76 12.87 -15.04
CA ARG A 145 10.88 12.77 -13.58
C ARG A 145 10.89 14.11 -12.86
N SER A 146 11.32 15.17 -13.54
CA SER A 146 11.41 16.51 -12.94
C SER A 146 10.07 17.25 -12.88
N CYS A 147 9.17 17.05 -13.86
CA CYS A 147 7.90 17.78 -13.92
C CYS A 147 6.65 16.91 -14.05
N GLY A 148 6.78 15.58 -14.13
CA GLY A 148 5.66 14.65 -14.24
C GLY A 148 4.95 14.61 -15.60
N LYS A 149 5.28 15.52 -16.53
CA LYS A 149 4.67 15.58 -17.87
C LYS A 149 5.22 14.48 -18.78
N LEU A 150 4.49 14.17 -19.85
CA LEU A 150 4.92 13.13 -20.81
C LEU A 150 6.24 13.51 -21.49
N ARG A 151 7.15 12.57 -21.57
CA ARG A 151 8.45 12.71 -22.25
C ARG A 151 8.99 11.36 -22.64
N SER A 152 9.32 11.19 -23.92
CA SER A 152 9.91 9.97 -24.46
C SER A 152 11.36 9.80 -23.99
N GLY A 153 11.82 8.55 -23.89
CA GLY A 153 13.24 8.22 -23.70
C GLY A 153 13.78 8.42 -22.26
N THR A 154 12.93 8.68 -21.25
CA THR A 154 13.39 8.91 -19.87
C THR A 154 13.63 7.62 -19.06
N GLY A 155 13.17 6.46 -19.54
CA GLY A 155 13.18 5.21 -18.79
C GLY A 155 12.19 5.18 -17.61
N ALA A 156 11.50 6.27 -17.32
CA ALA A 156 10.45 6.34 -16.32
C ALA A 156 9.07 6.17 -16.96
N TYR A 157 8.23 5.31 -16.38
CA TYR A 157 6.91 5.01 -16.92
C TYR A 157 5.86 5.14 -15.85
N GLY A 158 4.69 5.67 -16.23
CA GLY A 158 3.50 5.76 -15.40
C GLY A 158 2.29 5.16 -16.13
N TRP A 159 1.22 4.93 -15.37
CA TRP A 159 -0.06 4.50 -15.86
C TRP A 159 -1.03 5.68 -15.84
N TYR A 160 -1.71 5.92 -16.93
CA TYR A 160 -2.54 7.10 -17.14
C TYR A 160 -3.88 6.71 -17.72
N ASP A 161 -4.93 7.39 -17.28
CA ASP A 161 -6.22 7.34 -17.94
C ASP A 161 -6.10 7.91 -19.36
N VAL A 162 -6.63 7.22 -20.36
CA VAL A 162 -6.53 7.63 -21.76
C VAL A 162 -7.18 8.99 -22.01
N ASP A 163 -8.23 9.31 -21.25
CA ASP A 163 -9.00 10.54 -21.37
C ASP A 163 -8.40 11.71 -20.55
N ASN A 164 -7.37 11.42 -19.72
CA ASN A 164 -6.76 12.41 -18.85
C ASN A 164 -5.22 12.31 -18.85
N LEU A 165 -4.62 12.44 -20.02
CA LEU A 165 -3.16 12.41 -20.16
C LEU A 165 -2.55 13.76 -19.76
N PRO A 166 -1.43 13.76 -19.00
CA PRO A 166 -0.69 14.99 -18.76
C PRO A 166 -0.08 15.53 -20.06
N GLY A 167 0.04 16.85 -20.15
CA GLY A 167 0.67 17.50 -21.32
C GLY A 167 2.13 17.09 -21.49
N ASN A 168 2.71 17.38 -22.67
CA ASN A 168 4.11 17.09 -22.96
C ASN A 168 5.07 17.99 -22.19
N CYS A 169 6.19 17.44 -21.79
CA CYS A 169 7.30 18.19 -21.22
C CYS A 169 8.00 19.01 -22.31
N THR A 170 8.02 20.32 -22.15
CA THR A 170 8.67 21.28 -23.08
C THR A 170 9.99 21.83 -22.56
N GLY A 171 10.37 21.50 -21.30
CA GLY A 171 11.55 22.06 -20.65
C GLY A 171 12.81 21.21 -20.85
N ASN A 172 13.97 21.86 -20.84
CA ASN A 172 15.27 21.23 -20.71
C ASN A 172 15.50 20.86 -19.23
N HIS A 173 14.75 19.87 -18.77
CA HIS A 173 15.06 19.27 -17.49
C HIS A 173 16.18 18.24 -17.71
N SER A 174 17.29 18.41 -17.01
CA SER A 174 18.17 17.27 -16.78
C SER A 174 17.31 16.24 -16.04
N ASP A 175 17.09 15.07 -16.63
CA ASP A 175 16.53 13.93 -15.91
C ASP A 175 17.51 13.64 -14.77
N GLY A 176 17.29 14.30 -13.64
CA GLY A 176 18.02 14.01 -12.43
C GLY A 176 17.76 12.55 -12.14
N SER A 177 18.80 11.73 -12.27
CA SER A 177 18.75 10.35 -11.82
C SER A 177 18.60 10.37 -10.30
N TYR A 178 17.38 10.53 -9.84
CA TYR A 178 17.01 10.11 -8.50
C TYR A 178 17.07 8.58 -8.53
N TYR A 179 18.25 8.05 -8.22
CA TYR A 179 18.37 6.66 -7.83
C TYR A 179 17.48 6.47 -6.60
N TYR A 180 16.35 5.88 -6.80
CA TYR A 180 15.60 5.29 -5.71
C TYR A 180 16.43 4.09 -5.26
N ASN A 181 17.30 4.33 -4.29
CA ASN A 181 18.09 3.28 -3.67
C ASN A 181 17.12 2.48 -2.79
N SER A 182 16.54 1.42 -3.37
CA SER A 182 15.77 0.45 -2.63
C SER A 182 16.72 -0.30 -1.69
N GLY A 183 16.71 0.13 -0.43
CA GLY A 183 17.10 -0.68 0.71
C GLY A 183 18.54 -1.13 0.78
N GLY A 184 19.33 -0.49 1.62
CA GLY A 184 20.61 -0.97 2.07
C GLY A 184 21.32 0.12 2.87
N SER A 185 21.21 0.04 4.19
CA SER A 185 22.06 0.79 5.11
C SER A 185 23.53 0.53 4.80
N SER A 186 24.27 1.55 4.41
CA SER A 186 25.64 1.76 4.86
C SER A 186 26.10 3.15 4.45
N SER A 187 26.47 3.90 5.46
CA SER A 187 27.21 5.14 5.45
C SER A 187 28.50 5.06 4.64
N SER A 188 28.70 5.98 3.69
CA SER A 188 30.03 6.54 3.45
C SER A 188 29.87 7.87 2.74
N GLU A 189 30.09 8.93 3.50
CA GLU A 189 30.38 10.26 2.99
C GLU A 189 31.66 10.20 2.16
N THR A 190 31.61 10.73 0.95
CA THR A 190 32.84 11.12 0.24
C THR A 190 32.66 12.58 -0.19
N THR A 191 33.26 13.43 0.61
CA THR A 191 33.49 14.84 0.31
C THR A 191 34.45 14.98 -0.86
N SER A 192 34.05 15.72 -1.87
CA SER A 192 34.96 16.32 -2.83
C SER A 192 34.87 17.83 -2.69
N ALA A 193 35.92 18.39 -2.13
CA ALA A 193 36.12 19.82 -1.96
C ALA A 193 36.46 20.47 -3.30
N SER A 194 35.86 21.62 -3.58
CA SER A 194 36.51 22.67 -4.39
C SER A 194 36.32 24.02 -3.72
N ASN A 195 37.43 24.66 -3.51
CA ASN A 195 37.65 25.92 -2.83
C ASN A 195 36.88 27.12 -3.43
N GLY A 196 36.45 28.00 -2.56
CA GLY A 196 36.04 29.37 -2.89
C GLY A 196 35.71 30.16 -1.63
N ASN A 197 36.71 30.94 -1.15
CA ASN A 197 36.60 31.90 -0.05
C ASN A 197 35.42 32.86 -0.18
N ASN A 198 34.60 33.07 0.86
CA ASN A 198 34.55 34.40 1.52
C ASN A 198 33.79 34.35 2.85
N SER A 199 34.35 35.05 3.81
CA SER A 199 33.91 35.26 5.18
C SER A 199 32.68 36.15 5.30
N SER A 200 31.75 35.86 6.20
CA SER A 200 31.25 36.82 7.20
C SER A 200 30.34 36.13 8.23
N THR A 201 30.71 36.36 9.46
CA THR A 201 30.04 36.03 10.70
C THR A 201 28.70 36.71 10.86
N THR A 202 27.65 35.97 11.29
CA THR A 202 26.68 36.46 12.27
C THR A 202 25.99 35.29 12.98
N LYS A 203 26.01 35.32 14.30
CA LYS A 203 25.29 34.48 15.24
C LYS A 203 23.84 34.93 15.29
N SER A 204 22.88 33.98 15.32
CA SER A 204 21.58 34.19 15.98
C SER A 204 20.90 32.87 16.28
N SER A 205 20.81 32.60 17.53
CA SER A 205 19.67 32.17 18.39
C SER A 205 18.70 31.11 17.89
N ALA A 206 18.66 30.03 18.66
CA ALA A 206 17.64 28.99 18.66
C ALA A 206 16.24 29.56 18.97
N ASP A 207 15.24 29.12 18.23
CA ASP A 207 13.85 29.22 18.64
C ASP A 207 13.19 27.85 18.55
N LYS A 208 12.69 27.40 19.74
CA LYS A 208 11.95 26.15 19.91
C LYS A 208 10.48 26.45 19.65
N THR A 209 9.95 25.96 18.55
CA THR A 209 8.50 25.99 18.32
C THR A 209 7.88 24.67 18.77
N THR A 210 7.14 24.77 19.87
CA THR A 210 6.30 23.70 20.45
C THR A 210 5.03 23.55 19.61
N GLN A 211 4.74 22.35 19.11
CA GLN A 211 3.46 22.02 18.51
C GLN A 211 2.41 21.70 19.58
N PRO A 212 1.14 22.12 19.42
CA PRO A 212 0.08 21.81 20.38
C PRO A 212 -0.41 20.38 20.19
N GLN A 213 -0.43 19.62 21.26
CA GLN A 213 -1.11 18.33 21.36
C GLN A 213 -2.62 18.54 21.44
N THR A 214 -3.37 17.96 20.52
CA THR A 214 -4.83 17.86 20.59
C THR A 214 -5.20 16.64 21.42
N GLN A 215 -5.73 16.85 22.60
CA GLN A 215 -6.32 15.80 23.46
C GLN A 215 -7.68 15.41 22.90
N ALA A 216 -7.92 14.11 22.74
CA ALA A 216 -9.23 13.54 22.48
C ALA A 216 -10.08 13.50 23.78
N PRO A 217 -11.42 13.67 23.69
CA PRO A 217 -12.27 13.67 24.87
C PRO A 217 -12.41 12.27 25.47
N GLN A 218 -12.25 12.19 26.78
CA GLN A 218 -12.58 11.00 27.59
C GLN A 218 -14.10 10.94 27.75
N THR A 219 -14.71 9.85 27.31
CA THR A 219 -16.08 9.49 27.65
C THR A 219 -16.05 8.62 28.90
N GLU A 220 -16.57 9.16 30.00
CA GLU A 220 -16.97 8.37 31.18
C GLU A 220 -18.19 7.52 30.80
N ALA A 221 -18.15 6.26 31.14
CA ALA A 221 -19.28 5.35 31.08
C ALA A 221 -19.93 5.24 32.44
N PRO A 222 -21.27 5.06 32.53
CA PRO A 222 -21.98 4.84 33.76
C PRO A 222 -21.72 3.47 34.41
#